data_126b127ae6029a16051605587d49ab60
#
_entry.id   126b127ae6029a16051605587d49ab60
#
_cell.length_a   1.000
_cell.length_b   1.000
_cell.length_c   1.000
_cell.angle_alpha   90.00
_cell.angle_beta   90.00
_cell.angle_gamma   90.00
#
_symmetry.space_group_name_H-M   'P 1'
#
loop_
_entity.id
_entity.type
_entity.pdbx_description
1 polymer ?
#
loop_
_entity_poly.entity_id
_entity_poly.type
_entity_poly.pdbx_seq_one_letter_code
_entity_poly.pdbx_strand_id
1 'polypeptide(L)'
;ADAQHYGIGIKEIWDIDPSKHQQGLVVHTAGWPMDIMGTENTGGSFLYHLENNQVVVGLIVDLSYANPHLSPFDEFQRLKHHPVLKQYLEGGKRVAYGARAIAKGGLNSLPKMVFPGGALIGCDLGTLNFAKIKGSHTAMKSGMLAAEAIAEALAAGREGGDELHGYVDGFKASWLYDELFRSRNFGAAIHKYGAVIGGGINWVDQNLFGGKLPFTLHDNKPDYACLKLAADCKKIDYPKPDGKLSFDKLSSVFLSNTNHEEEQPCHLKLADPSIPIDKNLPLYDEPAQRYCPAGVYEVVANDDGLSLIHISEPTRPERI
;
A
#
# COMPACT_ATOMS: atom_id res chain seq x y z
N ALA A 1 17.98 -7.99 8.03
CA ALA A 1 16.86 -7.81 7.10
C ALA A 1 17.03 -6.50 6.35
N ASP A 2 16.55 -6.44 5.11
CA ASP A 2 16.47 -5.18 4.36
C ASP A 2 15.43 -4.24 4.99
N ALA A 3 15.39 -2.98 4.56
CA ALA A 3 14.31 -2.08 4.95
C ALA A 3 12.95 -2.64 4.53
N GLN A 4 11.91 -2.44 5.35
CA GLN A 4 10.56 -2.75 4.92
C GLN A 4 10.07 -1.69 3.94
N HIS A 5 9.44 -2.13 2.88
CA HIS A 5 8.82 -1.29 1.88
C HIS A 5 7.30 -1.37 1.95
N TYR A 6 6.67 -0.24 1.70
CA TYR A 6 5.22 -0.13 1.78
C TYR A 6 4.64 0.42 0.48
N GLY A 7 3.40 0.04 0.22
CA GLY A 7 2.58 0.66 -0.81
C GLY A 7 1.27 1.13 -0.20
N ILE A 8 0.75 2.25 -0.69
CA ILE A 8 -0.64 2.65 -0.41
C ILE A 8 -1.52 2.20 -1.56
N GLY A 9 -2.48 1.35 -1.26
CA GLY A 9 -3.52 0.94 -2.20
C GLY A 9 -4.79 1.75 -1.98
N ILE A 10 -5.29 2.39 -3.03
CA ILE A 10 -6.55 3.12 -3.05
C ILE A 10 -7.47 2.44 -4.04
N LYS A 11 -8.72 2.20 -3.68
CA LYS A 11 -9.68 1.49 -4.52
C LYS A 11 -11.09 2.03 -4.41
N GLU A 12 -11.85 1.84 -5.46
CA GLU A 12 -13.28 2.12 -5.51
C GLU A 12 -14.04 0.93 -6.10
N ILE A 13 -15.29 0.75 -5.68
CA ILE A 13 -16.24 -0.15 -6.33
C ILE A 13 -17.26 0.69 -7.09
N TRP A 14 -17.57 0.26 -8.29
CA TRP A 14 -18.49 0.94 -9.20
C TRP A 14 -19.55 -0.02 -9.70
N ASP A 15 -20.81 0.43 -9.71
CA ASP A 15 -21.87 -0.16 -10.50
C ASP A 15 -21.73 0.37 -11.93
N ILE A 16 -21.61 -0.51 -12.91
CA ILE A 16 -21.38 -0.12 -14.31
C ILE A 16 -22.52 -0.59 -15.21
N ASP A 17 -22.56 -0.05 -16.42
CA ASP A 17 -23.49 -0.48 -17.45
C ASP A 17 -23.32 -1.99 -17.72
N PRO A 18 -24.40 -2.80 -17.64
CA PRO A 18 -24.34 -4.23 -17.94
C PRO A 18 -23.73 -4.57 -19.31
N SER A 19 -23.92 -3.71 -20.31
CA SER A 19 -23.35 -3.90 -21.65
C SER A 19 -21.82 -3.81 -21.69
N LYS A 20 -21.22 -3.16 -20.70
CA LYS A 20 -19.76 -3.01 -20.55
C LYS A 20 -19.17 -4.05 -19.59
N HIS A 21 -20.02 -4.79 -18.89
CA HIS A 21 -19.58 -5.74 -17.88
C HIS A 21 -19.13 -7.06 -18.50
N GLN A 22 -18.02 -7.60 -18.01
CA GLN A 22 -17.44 -8.89 -18.43
C GLN A 22 -17.00 -9.65 -17.19
N GLN A 23 -17.92 -10.35 -16.54
CA GLN A 23 -17.63 -11.06 -15.29
C GLN A 23 -16.36 -11.91 -15.38
N GLY A 24 -15.47 -11.75 -14.40
CA GLY A 24 -14.16 -12.44 -14.36
C GLY A 24 -13.05 -11.80 -15.17
N LEU A 25 -13.32 -10.71 -15.92
CA LEU A 25 -12.25 -9.95 -16.55
C LEU A 25 -11.35 -9.31 -15.50
N VAL A 26 -10.06 -9.53 -15.64
CA VAL A 26 -8.99 -8.98 -14.78
C VAL A 26 -8.03 -8.19 -15.63
N VAL A 27 -7.83 -6.93 -15.30
CA VAL A 27 -6.86 -6.04 -15.94
C VAL A 27 -5.86 -5.59 -14.89
N HIS A 28 -4.57 -5.79 -15.15
CA HIS A 28 -3.48 -5.21 -14.39
C HIS A 28 -2.70 -4.24 -15.29
N THR A 29 -2.26 -3.14 -14.72
CA THR A 29 -1.41 -2.17 -15.43
C THR A 29 -0.20 -1.80 -14.59
N ALA A 30 0.86 -1.34 -15.27
CA ALA A 30 2.03 -0.71 -14.66
C ALA A 30 2.33 0.59 -15.42
N GLY A 31 3.00 1.55 -14.77
CA GLY A 31 3.29 2.85 -15.35
C GLY A 31 2.17 3.85 -15.13
N TRP A 32 1.83 4.63 -16.15
CA TRP A 32 0.94 5.78 -16.00
C TRP A 32 -0.26 5.53 -15.07
N PRO A 33 -0.58 6.47 -14.13
CA PRO A 33 0.03 7.77 -13.91
C PRO A 33 1.41 7.73 -13.24
N MET A 34 1.88 6.54 -12.83
CA MET A 34 3.22 6.31 -12.29
C MET A 34 4.24 6.20 -13.43
N ASP A 35 5.52 6.37 -13.08
CA ASP A 35 6.61 6.30 -14.05
C ASP A 35 7.00 4.84 -14.36
N ILE A 36 6.88 4.45 -15.63
CA ILE A 36 7.28 3.10 -16.06
C ILE A 36 8.79 2.97 -16.33
N MET A 37 9.45 4.07 -16.65
CA MET A 37 10.89 4.07 -17.02
C MET A 37 11.78 4.43 -15.85
N GLY A 38 11.26 5.16 -14.86
CA GLY A 38 12.00 5.65 -13.70
C GLY A 38 11.93 4.71 -12.50
N THR A 39 12.68 5.06 -11.48
CA THR A 39 12.75 4.37 -10.19
C THR A 39 12.15 5.20 -9.05
N GLU A 40 11.78 6.45 -9.32
CA GLU A 40 11.41 7.43 -8.28
C GLU A 40 9.92 7.47 -7.98
N ASN A 41 9.10 6.84 -8.80
CA ASN A 41 7.64 6.93 -8.71
C ASN A 41 6.99 5.67 -9.28
N THR A 42 7.12 4.57 -8.55
CA THR A 42 6.64 3.26 -9.00
C THR A 42 5.25 2.93 -8.46
N GLY A 43 4.54 2.09 -9.19
CA GLY A 43 3.20 1.66 -8.84
C GLY A 43 2.51 0.93 -9.97
N GLY A 44 1.28 0.55 -9.73
CA GLY A 44 0.46 -0.14 -10.72
C GLY A 44 -1.01 -0.14 -10.34
N SER A 45 -1.85 -0.49 -11.30
CA SER A 45 -3.28 -0.49 -11.09
C SER A 45 -3.94 -1.82 -11.45
N PHE A 46 -5.16 -1.96 -11.03
CA PHE A 46 -6.01 -3.09 -11.37
C PHE A 46 -7.44 -2.65 -11.63
N LEU A 47 -8.15 -3.41 -12.46
CA LEU A 47 -9.59 -3.36 -12.61
C LEU A 47 -10.11 -4.80 -12.73
N TYR A 48 -11.04 -5.17 -11.85
CA TYR A 48 -11.65 -6.49 -11.82
C TYR A 48 -13.16 -6.38 -11.99
N HIS A 49 -13.71 -7.15 -12.93
CA HIS A 49 -15.15 -7.28 -13.09
C HIS A 49 -15.66 -8.35 -12.11
N LEU A 50 -16.42 -7.88 -11.13
CA LEU A 50 -17.02 -8.69 -10.07
C LEU A 50 -18.37 -9.27 -10.52
N GLU A 51 -19.17 -9.76 -9.58
CA GLU A 51 -20.56 -10.09 -9.78
C GLU A 51 -21.44 -8.82 -9.85
N ASN A 52 -22.70 -8.98 -10.22
CA ASN A 52 -23.75 -7.95 -10.17
C ASN A 52 -23.42 -6.65 -10.94
N ASN A 53 -22.75 -6.75 -12.09
CA ASN A 53 -22.32 -5.61 -12.90
C ASN A 53 -21.45 -4.61 -12.13
N GLN A 54 -20.67 -5.10 -11.17
CA GLN A 54 -19.72 -4.30 -10.43
C GLN A 54 -18.31 -4.46 -10.96
N VAL A 55 -17.53 -3.40 -10.84
CA VAL A 55 -16.08 -3.44 -11.01
C VAL A 55 -15.40 -2.84 -9.80
N VAL A 56 -14.26 -3.42 -9.41
CA VAL A 56 -13.34 -2.78 -8.49
C VAL A 56 -12.15 -2.26 -9.28
N VAL A 57 -11.84 -0.99 -9.11
CA VAL A 57 -10.67 -0.32 -9.69
C VAL A 57 -9.79 0.21 -8.58
N GLY A 58 -8.48 0.08 -8.72
CA GLY A 58 -7.54 0.59 -7.71
C GLY A 58 -6.18 0.92 -8.28
N LEU A 59 -5.45 1.74 -7.55
CA LEU A 59 -4.06 2.12 -7.76
C LEU A 59 -3.26 1.80 -6.51
N ILE A 60 -2.11 1.21 -6.70
CA ILE A 60 -1.09 1.05 -5.67
C ILE A 60 0.05 2.01 -6.00
N VAL A 61 0.40 2.86 -5.05
CA VAL A 61 1.56 3.76 -5.13
C VAL A 61 2.59 3.29 -4.11
N ASP A 62 3.81 3.11 -4.55
CA ASP A 62 4.93 2.76 -3.67
C ASP A 62 5.29 3.97 -2.81
N LEU A 63 5.40 3.78 -1.49
CA LEU A 63 5.67 4.90 -0.57
C LEU A 63 7.14 5.37 -0.60
N SER A 64 7.97 4.73 -1.42
CA SER A 64 9.33 5.16 -1.76
C SER A 64 9.40 6.25 -2.85
N TYR A 65 8.28 6.89 -3.19
CA TYR A 65 8.29 7.96 -4.19
C TYR A 65 9.17 9.14 -3.76
N ALA A 66 9.82 9.79 -4.76
CA ALA A 66 10.80 10.83 -4.49
C ALA A 66 10.20 12.24 -4.39
N ASN A 67 9.12 12.54 -5.10
CA ASN A 67 8.50 13.87 -5.15
C ASN A 67 7.50 14.07 -4.01
N PRO A 68 7.77 14.95 -3.01
CA PRO A 68 6.86 15.20 -1.89
C PRO A 68 5.53 15.84 -2.30
N HIS A 69 5.43 16.41 -3.51
CA HIS A 69 4.19 16.97 -4.04
C HIS A 69 3.26 15.93 -4.64
N LEU A 70 3.66 14.65 -4.68
CA LEU A 70 2.80 13.58 -5.17
C LEU A 70 1.67 13.30 -4.18
N SER A 71 0.45 13.21 -4.72
CA SER A 71 -0.74 12.80 -3.98
C SER A 71 -1.24 11.45 -4.52
N PRO A 72 -1.07 10.34 -3.78
CA PRO A 72 -1.58 9.04 -4.21
C PRO A 72 -3.07 9.04 -4.55
N PHE A 73 -3.87 9.82 -3.80
CA PHE A 73 -5.30 9.96 -4.07
C PHE A 73 -5.56 10.62 -5.43
N ASP A 74 -4.88 11.74 -5.72
CA ASP A 74 -5.09 12.46 -6.98
C ASP A 74 -4.54 11.70 -8.18
N GLU A 75 -3.44 10.94 -8.00
CA GLU A 75 -2.96 10.01 -9.02
C GLU A 75 -4.00 8.92 -9.33
N PHE A 76 -4.70 8.41 -8.33
CA PHE A 76 -5.81 7.48 -8.56
C PHE A 76 -6.97 8.13 -9.29
N GLN A 77 -7.30 9.41 -8.98
CA GLN A 77 -8.33 10.14 -9.72
C GLN A 77 -7.94 10.31 -11.20
N ARG A 78 -6.66 10.65 -11.48
CA ARG A 78 -6.13 10.73 -12.86
C ARG A 78 -6.21 9.39 -13.59
N LEU A 79 -5.84 8.29 -12.91
CA LEU A 79 -5.85 6.94 -13.50
C LEU A 79 -7.19 6.60 -14.12
N LYS A 80 -8.31 6.96 -13.51
CA LYS A 80 -9.65 6.62 -13.99
C LYS A 80 -10.00 7.25 -15.34
N HIS A 81 -9.30 8.32 -15.73
CA HIS A 81 -9.43 8.94 -17.05
C HIS A 81 -8.64 8.23 -18.15
N HIS A 82 -7.82 7.23 -17.82
CA HIS A 82 -7.10 6.46 -18.84
C HIS A 82 -8.09 5.70 -19.73
N PRO A 83 -7.97 5.76 -21.07
CA PRO A 83 -8.97 5.19 -22.00
C PRO A 83 -9.32 3.72 -21.71
N VAL A 84 -8.32 2.90 -21.34
CA VAL A 84 -8.50 1.47 -21.02
C VAL A 84 -9.42 1.25 -19.82
N LEU A 85 -9.42 2.14 -18.84
CA LEU A 85 -10.26 2.04 -17.63
C LEU A 85 -11.56 2.83 -17.77
N LYS A 86 -11.46 4.04 -18.35
CA LYS A 86 -12.57 4.94 -18.57
C LYS A 86 -13.74 4.26 -19.29
N GLN A 87 -13.46 3.46 -20.34
CA GLN A 87 -14.50 2.77 -21.11
C GLN A 87 -15.48 1.94 -20.27
N TYR A 88 -15.00 1.37 -19.16
CA TYR A 88 -15.83 0.60 -18.24
C TYR A 88 -16.56 1.50 -17.23
N LEU A 89 -15.91 2.54 -16.72
CA LEU A 89 -16.42 3.37 -15.63
C LEU A 89 -17.38 4.47 -16.10
N GLU A 90 -17.26 4.92 -17.34
CA GLU A 90 -18.06 6.03 -17.88
C GLU A 90 -19.56 5.70 -17.93
N GLY A 91 -20.37 6.54 -17.27
CA GLY A 91 -21.80 6.32 -17.08
C GLY A 91 -22.15 5.45 -15.87
N GLY A 92 -21.16 4.88 -15.20
CA GLY A 92 -21.35 4.11 -13.97
C GLY A 92 -21.49 5.00 -12.72
N LYS A 93 -21.71 4.36 -11.58
CA LYS A 93 -21.86 4.99 -10.28
C LYS A 93 -20.87 4.41 -9.29
N ARG A 94 -20.04 5.25 -8.68
CA ARG A 94 -19.17 4.88 -7.56
C ARG A 94 -20.02 4.57 -6.32
N VAL A 95 -19.83 3.40 -5.72
CA VAL A 95 -20.62 2.92 -4.58
C VAL A 95 -19.81 2.71 -3.31
N ALA A 96 -18.49 2.51 -3.42
CA ALA A 96 -17.61 2.37 -2.25
C ALA A 96 -16.21 2.92 -2.55
N TYR A 97 -15.50 3.26 -1.49
CA TYR A 97 -14.11 3.72 -1.50
C TYR A 97 -13.35 3.07 -0.34
N GLY A 98 -12.07 2.85 -0.51
CA GLY A 98 -11.21 2.40 0.58
C GLY A 98 -9.75 2.54 0.24
N ALA A 99 -8.93 2.68 1.27
CA ALA A 99 -7.48 2.73 1.14
C ALA A 99 -6.82 1.95 2.27
N ARG A 100 -5.66 1.36 1.98
CA ARG A 100 -4.84 0.66 2.96
C ARG A 100 -3.38 0.66 2.55
N ALA A 101 -2.51 0.90 3.53
CA ALA A 101 -1.08 0.62 3.38
C ALA A 101 -0.84 -0.89 3.51
N ILE A 102 0.08 -1.41 2.70
CA ILE A 102 0.49 -2.81 2.70
C ILE A 102 2.01 -2.92 2.75
N ALA A 103 2.52 -3.88 3.52
CA ALA A 103 3.94 -4.23 3.52
C ALA A 103 4.26 -5.07 2.28
N LYS A 104 5.29 -4.69 1.52
CA LYS A 104 5.64 -5.35 0.25
C LYS A 104 7.12 -5.71 0.09
N GLY A 105 7.93 -5.55 1.13
CA GLY A 105 9.36 -5.86 1.09
C GLY A 105 9.70 -7.34 0.88
N GLY A 106 8.76 -8.25 1.12
CA GLY A 106 8.93 -9.68 0.91
C GLY A 106 9.94 -10.33 1.85
N LEU A 107 10.50 -11.49 1.45
CA LEU A 107 11.34 -12.33 2.31
C LEU A 107 12.52 -11.59 2.94
N ASN A 108 13.19 -10.72 2.17
CA ASN A 108 14.40 -10.03 2.62
C ASN A 108 14.14 -9.00 3.72
N SER A 109 12.89 -8.51 3.82
CA SER A 109 12.46 -7.46 4.76
C SER A 109 11.62 -7.97 5.92
N LEU A 110 11.48 -9.31 6.07
CA LEU A 110 10.71 -9.86 7.19
C LEU A 110 11.35 -9.47 8.53
N PRO A 111 10.57 -8.94 9.47
CA PRO A 111 11.03 -8.68 10.82
C PRO A 111 11.21 -9.99 11.61
N LYS A 112 11.64 -9.90 12.86
CA LYS A 112 11.58 -11.04 13.80
C LYS A 112 10.11 -11.47 13.94
N MET A 113 9.82 -12.70 13.57
CA MET A 113 8.46 -13.23 13.45
C MET A 113 7.76 -13.43 14.80
N VAL A 114 8.56 -13.71 15.83
CA VAL A 114 8.06 -14.05 17.16
C VAL A 114 8.76 -13.22 18.23
N PHE A 115 8.05 -12.96 19.30
CA PHE A 115 8.56 -12.28 20.49
C PHE A 115 7.84 -12.85 21.73
N PRO A 116 8.31 -12.62 22.95
CA PRO A 116 7.67 -13.14 24.14
C PRO A 116 6.18 -12.77 24.20
N GLY A 117 5.33 -13.80 24.16
CA GLY A 117 3.87 -13.65 24.20
C GLY A 117 3.20 -13.23 22.88
N GLY A 118 3.92 -13.18 21.76
CA GLY A 118 3.33 -12.76 20.48
C GLY A 118 4.01 -13.29 19.23
N ALA A 119 3.28 -13.18 18.12
CA ALA A 119 3.77 -13.51 16.78
C ALA A 119 3.16 -12.59 15.72
N LEU A 120 3.94 -12.26 14.70
CA LEU A 120 3.48 -11.52 13.52
C LEU A 120 3.02 -12.49 12.44
N ILE A 121 1.90 -12.19 11.81
CA ILE A 121 1.33 -12.98 10.72
C ILE A 121 0.86 -12.08 9.57
N GLY A 122 0.67 -12.64 8.40
CA GLY A 122 0.07 -11.96 7.25
C GLY A 122 0.80 -10.69 6.84
N CYS A 123 0.04 -9.64 6.61
CA CYS A 123 0.57 -8.34 6.16
C CYS A 123 1.47 -7.68 7.20
N ASP A 124 1.18 -7.88 8.50
CA ASP A 124 1.99 -7.31 9.59
C ASP A 124 3.37 -7.97 9.68
N LEU A 125 3.47 -9.24 9.26
CA LEU A 125 4.75 -9.91 9.03
C LEU A 125 5.41 -9.47 7.73
N GLY A 126 4.64 -9.12 6.70
CA GLY A 126 5.16 -8.77 5.37
C GLY A 126 5.15 -9.95 4.38
N THR A 127 4.19 -10.87 4.50
CA THR A 127 4.14 -12.09 3.66
C THR A 127 3.56 -11.89 2.26
N LEU A 128 3.27 -10.66 1.84
CA LEU A 128 2.79 -10.39 0.48
C LEU A 128 3.78 -10.92 -0.57
N ASN A 129 3.30 -11.71 -1.52
CA ASN A 129 4.05 -12.01 -2.73
C ASN A 129 3.88 -10.87 -3.73
N PHE A 130 4.88 -9.98 -3.77
CA PHE A 130 4.85 -8.79 -4.63
C PHE A 130 4.82 -9.16 -6.12
N ALA A 131 5.54 -10.19 -6.54
CA ALA A 131 5.56 -10.63 -7.94
C ALA A 131 4.19 -11.07 -8.46
N LYS A 132 3.37 -11.67 -7.60
CA LYS A 132 2.00 -12.08 -7.91
C LYS A 132 0.96 -10.99 -7.62
N ILE A 133 1.31 -9.94 -6.89
CA ILE A 133 0.39 -8.93 -6.34
C ILE A 133 -0.69 -9.60 -5.47
N LYS A 134 -0.34 -10.65 -4.75
CA LYS A 134 -1.28 -11.46 -3.96
C LYS A 134 -0.71 -11.72 -2.57
N GLY A 135 -1.54 -11.49 -1.55
CA GLY A 135 -1.16 -11.67 -0.15
C GLY A 135 -2.14 -12.51 0.67
N SER A 136 -3.36 -12.77 0.18
CA SER A 136 -4.38 -13.48 0.97
C SER A 136 -3.97 -14.91 1.30
N HIS A 137 -3.49 -15.69 0.32
CA HIS A 137 -3.05 -17.06 0.52
C HIS A 137 -1.83 -17.18 1.45
N THR A 138 -0.90 -16.23 1.34
CA THR A 138 0.30 -16.17 2.18
C THR A 138 -0.04 -15.76 3.63
N ALA A 139 -0.97 -14.81 3.78
CA ALA A 139 -1.48 -14.41 5.08
C ALA A 139 -2.22 -15.57 5.79
N MET A 140 -3.09 -16.27 5.06
CA MET A 140 -3.78 -17.45 5.58
C MET A 140 -2.79 -18.53 6.01
N LYS A 141 -1.78 -18.86 5.19
CA LYS A 141 -0.79 -19.87 5.53
C LYS A 141 0.04 -19.49 6.76
N SER A 142 0.47 -18.25 6.87
CA SER A 142 1.19 -17.78 8.06
C SER A 142 0.33 -17.88 9.33
N GLY A 143 -0.96 -17.53 9.23
CA GLY A 143 -1.91 -17.68 10.34
C GLY A 143 -2.12 -19.14 10.75
N MET A 144 -2.23 -20.06 9.78
CA MET A 144 -2.33 -21.50 10.07
C MET A 144 -1.10 -22.02 10.81
N LEU A 145 0.10 -21.68 10.33
CA LEU A 145 1.36 -22.11 10.97
C LEU A 145 1.50 -21.56 12.40
N ALA A 146 1.10 -20.31 12.62
CA ALA A 146 1.11 -19.72 13.95
C ALA A 146 0.11 -20.43 14.87
N ALA A 147 -1.11 -20.73 14.40
CA ALA A 147 -2.14 -21.42 15.17
C ALA A 147 -1.70 -22.85 15.53
N GLU A 148 -1.11 -23.59 14.61
CA GLU A 148 -0.55 -24.91 14.84
C GLU A 148 0.52 -24.87 15.93
N ALA A 149 1.48 -23.93 15.85
CA ALA A 149 2.54 -23.79 16.86
C ALA A 149 2.00 -23.36 18.24
N ILE A 150 0.96 -22.53 18.29
CA ILE A 150 0.28 -22.15 19.53
C ILE A 150 -0.39 -23.37 20.16
N ALA A 151 -1.12 -24.15 19.36
CA ALA A 151 -1.83 -25.32 19.84
C ALA A 151 -0.85 -26.36 20.41
N GLU A 152 0.28 -26.62 19.76
CA GLU A 152 1.34 -27.51 20.24
C GLU A 152 1.95 -26.99 21.55
N ALA A 153 2.22 -25.70 21.65
CA ALA A 153 2.77 -25.10 22.87
C ALA A 153 1.81 -25.25 24.07
N LEU A 154 0.52 -24.98 23.85
CA LEU A 154 -0.51 -25.15 24.90
C LEU A 154 -0.68 -26.62 25.30
N ALA A 155 -0.69 -27.55 24.34
CA ALA A 155 -0.76 -28.98 24.62
C ALA A 155 0.45 -29.51 25.41
N ALA A 156 1.62 -28.87 25.22
CA ALA A 156 2.83 -29.16 25.98
C ALA A 156 2.88 -28.48 27.35
N GLY A 157 1.81 -27.78 27.76
CA GLY A 157 1.73 -27.06 29.05
C GLY A 157 2.62 -25.84 29.13
N ARG A 158 3.05 -25.26 27.99
CA ARG A 158 3.85 -24.05 27.96
C ARG A 158 2.95 -22.85 28.28
N GLU A 159 3.43 -21.98 29.16
CA GLU A 159 2.70 -20.79 29.55
C GLU A 159 2.89 -19.63 28.55
N GLY A 160 1.99 -18.64 28.62
CA GLY A 160 2.13 -17.40 27.85
C GLY A 160 3.43 -16.66 28.21
N GLY A 161 4.03 -16.03 27.20
CA GLY A 161 5.29 -15.31 27.35
C GLY A 161 6.48 -15.97 26.66
N ASP A 162 6.35 -17.19 26.21
CA ASP A 162 7.37 -17.88 25.41
C ASP A 162 7.41 -17.37 23.96
N GLU A 163 8.58 -17.44 23.36
CA GLU A 163 8.73 -17.27 21.90
C GLU A 163 8.33 -18.58 21.19
N LEU A 164 7.47 -18.47 20.18
CA LEU A 164 6.94 -19.60 19.40
C LEU A 164 7.91 -20.05 18.29
N HIS A 165 9.07 -20.60 18.65
CA HIS A 165 10.08 -21.02 17.66
C HIS A 165 9.54 -22.06 16.66
N GLY A 166 8.60 -22.92 17.07
CA GLY A 166 7.92 -23.86 16.17
C GLY A 166 7.22 -23.19 14.98
N TYR A 167 6.69 -21.97 15.18
CA TYR A 167 6.14 -21.17 14.07
C TYR A 167 7.23 -20.77 13.07
N VAL A 168 8.39 -20.33 13.53
CA VAL A 168 9.52 -19.95 12.66
C VAL A 168 10.02 -21.14 11.86
N ASP A 169 10.14 -22.28 12.50
CA ASP A 169 10.59 -23.52 11.85
C ASP A 169 9.56 -24.03 10.85
N GLY A 170 8.28 -24.03 11.23
CA GLY A 170 7.17 -24.36 10.33
C GLY A 170 7.09 -23.43 9.13
N PHE A 171 7.30 -22.12 9.31
CA PHE A 171 7.37 -21.17 8.21
C PHE A 171 8.50 -21.53 7.22
N LYS A 172 9.73 -21.76 7.72
CA LYS A 172 10.88 -22.10 6.89
C LYS A 172 10.71 -23.44 6.13
N ALA A 173 10.01 -24.39 6.72
CA ALA A 173 9.73 -25.68 6.10
C ALA A 173 8.53 -25.65 5.14
N SER A 174 7.78 -24.55 5.06
CA SER A 174 6.54 -24.48 4.29
C SER A 174 6.75 -23.98 2.87
N TRP A 175 5.77 -24.27 2.00
CA TRP A 175 5.71 -23.71 0.65
C TRP A 175 5.68 -22.16 0.65
N LEU A 176 5.24 -21.55 1.74
CA LEU A 176 5.18 -20.09 1.87
C LEU A 176 6.59 -19.49 1.81
N TYR A 177 7.54 -20.08 2.54
CA TYR A 177 8.93 -19.65 2.48
C TYR A 177 9.51 -19.81 1.06
N ASP A 178 9.29 -20.97 0.42
CA ASP A 178 9.78 -21.23 -0.94
C ASP A 178 9.18 -20.24 -1.96
N GLU A 179 7.91 -19.92 -1.84
CA GLU A 179 7.25 -18.94 -2.70
C GLU A 179 7.85 -17.54 -2.54
N LEU A 180 8.03 -17.07 -1.29
CA LEU A 180 8.65 -15.78 -1.02
C LEU A 180 10.13 -15.77 -1.41
N PHE A 181 10.84 -16.88 -1.25
CA PHE A 181 12.22 -17.02 -1.68
C PHE A 181 12.36 -16.86 -3.21
N ARG A 182 11.47 -17.47 -3.96
CA ARG A 182 11.46 -17.36 -5.44
C ARG A 182 11.17 -15.94 -5.93
N SER A 183 10.45 -15.14 -5.17
CA SER A 183 10.13 -13.76 -5.52
C SER A 183 11.03 -12.70 -4.86
N ARG A 184 12.07 -13.11 -4.11
CA ARG A 184 12.89 -12.23 -3.27
C ARG A 184 13.60 -11.09 -4.01
N ASN A 185 13.89 -11.29 -5.30
CA ASN A 185 14.58 -10.30 -6.13
C ASN A 185 13.62 -9.31 -6.81
N PHE A 186 12.32 -9.63 -6.84
CA PHE A 186 11.35 -8.95 -7.71
C PHE A 186 11.22 -7.46 -7.39
N GLY A 187 10.99 -7.11 -6.13
CA GLY A 187 10.84 -5.72 -5.70
C GLY A 187 12.13 -4.93 -5.85
N ALA A 188 13.24 -5.47 -5.36
CA ALA A 188 14.54 -4.83 -5.43
C ALA A 188 15.01 -4.56 -6.88
N ALA A 189 14.70 -5.46 -7.80
CA ALA A 189 15.00 -5.25 -9.22
C ALA A 189 14.24 -4.05 -9.79
N ILE A 190 12.94 -3.94 -9.50
CA ILE A 190 12.10 -2.81 -9.96
C ILE A 190 12.55 -1.49 -9.33
N HIS A 191 12.79 -1.46 -8.02
CA HIS A 191 13.20 -0.25 -7.32
C HIS A 191 14.57 0.27 -7.79
N LYS A 192 15.51 -0.62 -8.09
CA LYS A 192 16.85 -0.23 -8.52
C LYS A 192 16.98 0.12 -10.00
N TYR A 193 16.22 -0.55 -10.86
CA TYR A 193 16.42 -0.49 -12.30
C TYR A 193 15.18 -0.05 -13.09
N GLY A 194 14.10 0.32 -12.40
CA GLY A 194 12.82 0.66 -13.02
C GLY A 194 12.06 -0.55 -13.55
N ALA A 195 10.82 -0.32 -13.98
CA ALA A 195 9.94 -1.41 -14.39
C ALA A 195 10.41 -2.14 -15.65
N VAL A 196 11.09 -1.47 -16.58
CA VAL A 196 11.54 -2.08 -17.84
C VAL A 196 12.78 -2.96 -17.62
N ILE A 197 13.88 -2.40 -17.10
CA ILE A 197 15.11 -3.17 -16.89
C ILE A 197 14.93 -4.16 -15.74
N GLY A 198 14.38 -3.71 -14.62
CA GLY A 198 14.06 -4.58 -13.48
C GLY A 198 13.06 -5.67 -13.84
N GLY A 199 12.06 -5.35 -14.69
CA GLY A 199 11.15 -6.32 -15.27
C GLY A 199 11.85 -7.38 -16.13
N GLY A 200 12.83 -6.97 -16.94
CA GLY A 200 13.69 -7.89 -17.72
C GLY A 200 14.50 -8.83 -16.83
N ILE A 201 15.12 -8.30 -15.75
CA ILE A 201 15.82 -9.13 -14.75
C ILE A 201 14.86 -10.13 -14.09
N ASN A 202 13.68 -9.67 -13.70
CA ASN A 202 12.66 -10.51 -13.10
C ASN A 202 12.16 -11.59 -14.07
N TRP A 203 12.00 -11.25 -15.35
CA TRP A 203 11.61 -12.22 -16.37
C TRP A 203 12.66 -13.35 -16.48
N VAL A 204 13.94 -13.00 -16.52
CA VAL A 204 15.04 -13.98 -16.54
C VAL A 204 15.03 -14.81 -15.27
N ASP A 205 14.94 -14.18 -14.08
CA ASP A 205 14.89 -14.90 -12.81
C ASP A 205 13.73 -15.90 -12.76
N GLN A 206 12.53 -15.48 -13.11
CA GLN A 206 11.34 -16.33 -12.98
C GLN A 206 11.25 -17.41 -14.06
N ASN A 207 11.62 -17.11 -15.32
CA ASN A 207 11.39 -18.02 -16.43
C ASN A 207 12.60 -18.94 -16.75
N LEU A 208 13.84 -18.47 -16.51
CA LEU A 208 15.03 -19.27 -16.77
C LEU A 208 15.58 -19.94 -15.51
N PHE A 209 15.47 -19.26 -14.36
CA PHE A 209 16.01 -19.76 -13.08
C PHE A 209 14.93 -20.21 -12.08
N GLY A 210 13.64 -20.08 -12.42
CA GLY A 210 12.53 -20.46 -11.53
C GLY A 210 12.53 -19.68 -10.19
N GLY A 211 12.99 -18.42 -10.18
CA GLY A 211 13.16 -17.61 -8.98
C GLY A 211 14.39 -17.97 -8.14
N LYS A 212 15.35 -18.69 -8.70
CA LYS A 212 16.53 -19.21 -7.98
C LYS A 212 17.85 -18.69 -8.54
N LEU A 213 17.89 -17.42 -8.96
CA LEU A 213 19.17 -16.76 -9.26
C LEU A 213 20.18 -16.97 -8.14
N PRO A 214 21.49 -17.18 -8.45
CA PRO A 214 22.50 -17.50 -7.43
C PRO A 214 22.86 -16.32 -6.53
N PHE A 215 22.22 -15.19 -6.70
CA PHE A 215 22.40 -13.99 -5.87
C PHE A 215 21.07 -13.42 -5.43
N THR A 216 21.12 -12.58 -4.39
CA THR A 216 19.98 -11.80 -3.89
C THR A 216 20.24 -10.31 -4.11
N LEU A 217 19.26 -9.62 -4.67
CA LEU A 217 19.25 -8.17 -4.75
C LEU A 217 18.69 -7.63 -3.44
N HIS A 218 19.44 -6.70 -2.82
CA HIS A 218 19.04 -6.07 -1.57
C HIS A 218 18.56 -4.65 -1.81
N ASP A 219 17.57 -4.22 -1.06
CA ASP A 219 17.03 -2.86 -1.06
C ASP A 219 16.96 -2.35 0.38
N ASN A 220 18.00 -1.65 0.78
CA ASN A 220 18.20 -1.21 2.17
C ASN A 220 17.78 0.24 2.43
N LYS A 221 17.33 0.97 1.39
CA LYS A 221 16.91 2.35 1.54
C LYS A 221 15.47 2.41 2.00
N PRO A 222 15.17 2.86 3.23
CA PRO A 222 13.78 2.94 3.70
C PRO A 222 12.99 3.99 2.91
N ASP A 223 11.68 3.76 2.76
CA ASP A 223 10.80 4.57 1.92
C ASP A 223 10.89 6.07 2.23
N TYR A 224 10.85 6.45 3.51
CA TYR A 224 10.96 7.87 3.91
C TYR A 224 12.25 8.55 3.47
N ALA A 225 13.33 7.81 3.32
CA ALA A 225 14.62 8.35 2.89
C ALA A 225 14.70 8.58 1.37
N CYS A 226 13.68 8.16 0.62
CA CYS A 226 13.62 8.37 -0.82
C CYS A 226 13.14 9.77 -1.20
N LEU A 227 12.46 10.48 -0.30
CA LEU A 227 11.99 11.84 -0.55
C LEU A 227 13.14 12.80 -0.88
N LYS A 228 12.96 13.58 -1.92
CA LYS A 228 13.79 14.74 -2.29
C LYS A 228 13.24 16.00 -1.62
N LEU A 229 14.07 17.03 -1.56
CA LEU A 229 13.60 18.33 -1.07
C LEU A 229 12.50 18.89 -1.97
N ALA A 230 11.49 19.50 -1.39
CA ALA A 230 10.37 20.07 -2.13
C ALA A 230 10.82 21.13 -3.15
N ALA A 231 11.87 21.89 -2.81
CA ALA A 231 12.48 22.90 -3.68
C ALA A 231 13.12 22.30 -4.95
N ASP A 232 13.57 21.03 -4.89
CA ASP A 232 14.20 20.34 -6.02
C ASP A 232 13.18 19.55 -6.86
N CYS A 233 11.90 19.59 -6.49
CA CYS A 233 10.84 18.84 -7.14
C CYS A 233 9.83 19.76 -7.83
N LYS A 234 9.36 19.32 -8.99
CA LYS A 234 8.27 20.03 -9.68
C LYS A 234 6.95 19.79 -8.93
N LYS A 235 6.24 20.87 -8.61
CA LYS A 235 4.86 20.78 -8.13
C LYS A 235 3.98 20.11 -9.19
N ILE A 236 3.07 19.27 -8.73
CA ILE A 236 2.13 18.56 -9.60
C ILE A 236 0.80 19.32 -9.53
N ASP A 237 0.36 19.81 -10.67
CA ASP A 237 -0.95 20.47 -10.79
C ASP A 237 -2.00 19.40 -11.13
N TYR A 238 -2.76 19.00 -10.13
CA TYR A 238 -3.82 18.01 -10.30
C TYR A 238 -5.09 18.69 -10.83
N PRO A 239 -5.75 18.11 -11.85
CA PRO A 239 -7.00 18.63 -12.35
C PRO A 239 -8.10 18.54 -11.29
N LYS A 240 -8.99 19.54 -11.26
CA LYS A 240 -10.17 19.48 -10.40
C LYS A 240 -11.03 18.26 -10.75
N PRO A 241 -11.61 17.58 -9.76
CA PRO A 241 -12.52 16.47 -9.99
C PRO A 241 -13.72 16.89 -10.84
N ASP A 242 -14.13 16.02 -11.78
CA ASP A 242 -15.25 16.28 -12.69
C ASP A 242 -16.62 15.85 -12.11
N GLY A 243 -16.64 15.20 -10.95
CA GLY A 243 -17.84 14.67 -10.31
C GLY A 243 -18.49 13.48 -11.04
N LYS A 244 -17.83 12.94 -12.06
CA LYS A 244 -18.31 11.80 -12.88
C LYS A 244 -17.37 10.60 -12.81
N LEU A 245 -16.10 10.80 -13.15
CA LEU A 245 -15.06 9.79 -13.05
C LEU A 245 -14.10 10.09 -11.90
N SER A 246 -13.87 11.36 -11.59
CA SER A 246 -13.02 11.79 -10.50
C SER A 246 -13.82 12.59 -9.46
N PHE A 247 -13.44 12.44 -8.21
CA PHE A 247 -14.16 12.96 -7.05
C PHE A 247 -13.18 13.59 -6.06
N ASP A 248 -13.69 14.45 -5.21
CA ASP A 248 -12.92 15.00 -4.10
C ASP A 248 -12.67 13.96 -2.99
N LYS A 249 -11.69 14.26 -2.14
CA LYS A 249 -11.25 13.34 -1.08
C LYS A 249 -12.32 13.16 -0.01
N LEU A 250 -13.02 14.22 0.40
CA LEU A 250 -14.02 14.15 1.47
C LEU A 250 -15.22 13.27 1.07
N SER A 251 -15.77 13.47 -0.13
CA SER A 251 -16.86 12.61 -0.63
C SER A 251 -16.42 11.16 -0.80
N SER A 252 -15.13 10.91 -1.05
CA SER A 252 -14.58 9.56 -1.13
C SER A 252 -14.49 8.93 0.26
N VAL A 253 -13.99 9.64 1.26
CA VAL A 253 -13.90 9.16 2.65
C VAL A 253 -15.29 8.83 3.20
N PHE A 254 -16.31 9.63 2.90
CA PHE A 254 -17.69 9.33 3.28
C PHE A 254 -18.14 7.94 2.79
N LEU A 255 -17.77 7.54 1.57
CA LEU A 255 -18.08 6.23 1.02
C LEU A 255 -17.24 5.09 1.58
N SER A 256 -16.20 5.37 2.35
CA SER A 256 -15.41 4.32 3.02
C SER A 256 -16.16 3.67 4.16
N ASN A 257 -17.18 4.36 4.69
CA ASN A 257 -17.94 3.93 5.85
C ASN A 257 -17.04 3.60 7.06
N THR A 258 -15.89 4.26 7.15
CA THR A 258 -14.94 4.09 8.25
C THR A 258 -15.55 4.70 9.51
N ASN A 259 -15.54 3.94 10.60
CA ASN A 259 -16.00 4.38 11.91
C ASN A 259 -14.90 4.09 12.93
N HIS A 260 -14.60 5.06 13.78
CA HIS A 260 -13.64 4.95 14.86
C HIS A 260 -14.34 5.27 16.19
N GLU A 261 -13.86 4.70 17.27
CA GLU A 261 -14.25 5.13 18.60
C GLU A 261 -13.52 6.42 18.95
N GLU A 262 -14.26 7.46 19.33
CA GLU A 262 -13.71 8.81 19.56
C GLU A 262 -12.69 8.83 20.70
N GLU A 263 -12.89 8.00 21.73
CA GLU A 263 -12.05 7.95 22.93
C GLU A 263 -10.90 6.94 22.84
N GLN A 264 -10.72 6.25 21.69
CA GLN A 264 -9.61 5.30 21.59
C GLN A 264 -8.26 6.03 21.67
N PRO A 265 -7.26 5.46 22.36
CA PRO A 265 -5.93 6.06 22.42
C PRO A 265 -5.31 6.20 21.03
N CYS A 266 -4.74 7.37 20.75
CA CYS A 266 -4.00 7.60 19.50
C CYS A 266 -2.79 6.65 19.43
N HIS A 267 -2.76 5.78 18.42
CA HIS A 267 -1.69 4.82 18.21
C HIS A 267 -0.46 5.44 17.50
N LEU A 268 -0.67 6.51 16.74
CA LEU A 268 0.41 7.28 16.14
C LEU A 268 0.78 8.44 17.07
N LYS A 269 2.01 8.41 17.56
CA LYS A 269 2.53 9.45 18.46
C LYS A 269 3.77 10.07 17.84
N LEU A 270 3.81 11.40 17.77
CA LEU A 270 5.02 12.12 17.37
C LEU A 270 5.98 12.14 18.58
N ALA A 271 7.23 11.73 18.34
CA ALA A 271 8.28 11.84 19.34
C ALA A 271 8.62 13.30 19.64
N ASP A 272 8.50 14.15 18.63
CA ASP A 272 8.68 15.59 18.70
C ASP A 272 7.56 16.27 17.90
N PRO A 273 6.61 16.96 18.57
CA PRO A 273 5.48 17.62 17.92
C PRO A 273 5.87 18.77 16.97
N SER A 274 7.08 19.30 17.08
CA SER A 274 7.55 20.40 16.22
C SER A 274 7.95 19.93 14.83
N ILE A 275 8.30 18.67 14.64
CA ILE A 275 8.83 18.13 13.39
C ILE A 275 7.99 18.46 12.15
N PRO A 276 6.65 18.36 12.16
CA PRO A 276 5.83 18.67 10.99
C PRO A 276 6.02 20.10 10.48
N ILE A 277 6.13 21.06 11.39
CA ILE A 277 6.22 22.49 11.04
C ILE A 277 7.67 22.94 10.88
N ASP A 278 8.54 22.59 11.81
CA ASP A 278 9.91 23.11 11.83
C ASP A 278 10.83 22.40 10.83
N LYS A 279 10.52 21.14 10.49
CA LYS A 279 11.35 20.31 9.62
C LYS A 279 10.64 19.89 8.34
N ASN A 280 9.49 19.21 8.44
CA ASN A 280 8.85 18.63 7.27
C ASN A 280 8.27 19.68 6.33
N LEU A 281 7.63 20.70 6.86
CA LEU A 281 7.03 21.76 6.05
C LEU A 281 8.07 22.50 5.21
N PRO A 282 9.17 23.07 5.77
CA PRO A 282 10.15 23.81 4.98
C PRO A 282 10.97 22.93 4.03
N LEU A 283 11.21 21.65 4.37
CA LEU A 283 12.04 20.77 3.55
C LEU A 283 11.24 20.00 2.51
N TYR A 284 10.02 19.55 2.87
CA TYR A 284 9.24 18.59 2.09
C TYR A 284 7.80 19.04 1.82
N ASP A 285 7.45 20.30 2.16
CA ASP A 285 6.09 20.86 2.02
C ASP A 285 5.04 20.00 2.75
N GLU A 286 5.37 19.44 3.91
CA GLU A 286 4.63 18.50 4.77
C GLU A 286 3.80 17.48 3.95
N PRO A 287 4.41 16.36 3.53
CA PRO A 287 3.76 15.42 2.61
C PRO A 287 2.56 14.67 3.22
N ALA A 288 2.39 14.72 4.56
CA ALA A 288 1.24 14.10 5.22
C ALA A 288 -0.10 14.64 4.70
N GLN A 289 -0.15 15.90 4.28
CA GLN A 289 -1.31 16.52 3.66
C GLN A 289 -1.74 15.81 2.36
N ARG A 290 -0.81 15.07 1.70
CA ARG A 290 -1.02 14.44 0.39
C ARG A 290 -1.09 12.92 0.47
N TYR A 291 -0.21 12.27 1.23
CA TYR A 291 -0.20 10.80 1.27
C TYR A 291 -1.39 10.23 2.05
N CYS A 292 -1.99 11.01 2.95
CA CYS A 292 -3.15 10.54 3.69
C CYS A 292 -4.37 10.41 2.77
N PRO A 293 -4.92 9.20 2.60
CA PRO A 293 -6.04 8.97 1.71
C PRO A 293 -7.37 9.47 2.28
N ALA A 294 -7.39 9.82 3.57
CA ALA A 294 -8.55 10.37 4.26
C ALA A 294 -8.48 11.89 4.44
N GLY A 295 -7.32 12.51 4.18
CA GLY A 295 -7.16 13.97 4.31
C GLY A 295 -7.25 14.47 5.75
N VAL A 296 -6.74 13.68 6.71
CA VAL A 296 -6.80 14.03 8.15
C VAL A 296 -5.69 14.96 8.61
N TYR A 297 -4.70 15.24 7.77
CA TYR A 297 -3.59 16.14 8.11
C TYR A 297 -3.69 17.40 7.28
N GLU A 298 -3.65 18.55 7.94
CA GLU A 298 -3.66 19.86 7.29
C GLU A 298 -2.75 20.82 8.06
N VAL A 299 -1.97 21.63 7.33
CA VAL A 299 -1.20 22.73 7.92
C VAL A 299 -2.08 23.96 7.90
N VAL A 300 -2.38 24.50 9.08
CA VAL A 300 -3.23 25.68 9.26
C VAL A 300 -2.46 26.80 9.95
N ALA A 301 -2.81 28.03 9.63
CA ALA A 301 -2.37 29.20 10.39
C ALA A 301 -3.28 29.41 11.59
N ASN A 302 -2.70 29.60 12.76
CA ASN A 302 -3.38 29.99 13.99
C ASN A 302 -2.71 31.24 14.60
N ASP A 303 -3.22 31.71 15.73
CA ASP A 303 -2.70 32.94 16.38
C ASP A 303 -1.23 32.77 16.85
N ASP A 304 -0.79 31.55 17.12
CA ASP A 304 0.56 31.21 17.55
C ASP A 304 1.52 30.88 16.39
N GLY A 305 1.05 30.92 15.13
CA GLY A 305 1.82 30.60 13.93
C GLY A 305 1.22 29.48 13.10
N LEU A 306 2.07 28.58 12.53
CA LEU A 306 1.62 27.41 11.77
C LEU A 306 1.51 26.20 12.68
N SER A 307 0.51 25.38 12.47
CA SER A 307 0.28 24.11 13.16
C SER A 307 -0.17 23.03 12.17
N LEU A 308 0.28 21.81 12.39
CA LEU A 308 -0.32 20.63 11.73
C LEU A 308 -1.48 20.15 12.59
N ILE A 309 -2.68 20.25 12.05
CA ILE A 309 -3.86 19.68 12.70
C ILE A 309 -4.10 18.26 12.20
N HIS A 310 -4.57 17.43 13.11
CA HIS A 310 -5.13 16.12 12.82
C HIS A 310 -6.65 16.23 12.94
N ILE A 311 -7.33 16.16 11.80
CA ILE A 311 -8.79 16.13 11.77
C ILE A 311 -9.23 14.73 12.13
N SER A 312 -9.68 14.52 13.36
CA SER A 312 -10.06 13.19 13.89
C SER A 312 -11.29 12.60 13.19
N GLU A 313 -12.16 13.44 12.65
CA GLU A 313 -13.25 13.03 11.76
C GLU A 313 -13.46 14.06 10.64
N PRO A 314 -13.66 13.64 9.38
CA PRO A 314 -14.33 14.48 8.42
C PRO A 314 -15.75 14.69 8.96
N THR A 315 -16.10 15.94 9.26
CA THR A 315 -17.42 16.32 9.75
C THR A 315 -18.49 15.61 8.91
N ARG A 316 -19.27 14.73 9.54
CA ARG A 316 -20.47 14.18 8.90
C ARG A 316 -21.32 15.37 8.48
N PRO A 317 -21.78 15.47 7.22
CA PRO A 317 -22.85 16.38 6.91
C PRO A 317 -23.98 16.06 7.87
N GLU A 318 -24.41 17.01 8.66
CA GLU A 318 -25.61 16.83 9.49
C GLU A 318 -26.72 16.31 8.56
N ARG A 319 -27.35 15.22 8.98
CA ARG A 319 -28.51 14.73 8.28
C ARG A 319 -29.58 15.82 8.36
N ILE A 320 -29.82 16.50 7.25
CA ILE A 320 -31.02 17.30 7.04
C ILE A 320 -32.19 16.35 6.78
#